data_5e3c47a690b80bf74ade036a6dafc7f6
#
_entry.id   5e3c47a690b80bf74ade036a6dafc7f6
#
_cell.length_a   1.000
_cell.length_b   1.000
_cell.length_c   1.000
_cell.angle_alpha   90.00
_cell.angle_beta   90.00
_cell.angle_gamma   90.00
#
_symmetry.space_group_name_H-M   'P 1'
#
loop_
_entity.id
_entity.type
_entity.pdbx_description
1 polymer ?
#
loop_
_entity_poly.entity_id
_entity_poly.type
_entity_poly.pdbx_seq_one_letter_code
_entity_poly.pdbx_strand_id
1 'polypeptide(L)'
;MKIAIQGELGSFSHEAARAMIPSAKVVPCARSLEVFDRVKRGSVDGAVIPIENSLAGSVAEHFDLLLSRDVHIVREFRLRIVHNLIAPPGATMKNIRRVFSHPVALDQCRDLFARNPKLEPVPFYDTAGSVKHVVAEGLTDAAGIASRRACEVYGGKILKAGIEDDKRNFTRFFLIQRGPIHQGKARALAGANKTSVAFSTKNIPGALFKSLSVFALRDISLSKIESRPMRGRPWEYVFFIDLLRGDDEGSRNALRHLGEITDLVKVLGIYREA
;
A
#
# COMPACT_ATOMS: atom_id res chain seq x y z
N MET A 1 -2.56 17.42 -10.49
CA MET A 1 -2.03 16.08 -10.82
C MET A 1 -3.15 15.06 -10.86
N LYS A 2 -3.15 14.15 -11.85
CA LYS A 2 -4.03 12.97 -11.90
C LYS A 2 -3.31 11.80 -11.22
N ILE A 3 -3.90 11.24 -10.17
CA ILE A 3 -3.30 10.17 -9.37
C ILE A 3 -4.20 8.94 -9.40
N ALA A 4 -3.69 7.84 -9.93
CA ALA A 4 -4.39 6.56 -9.92
C ALA A 4 -4.33 5.91 -8.54
N ILE A 5 -5.39 5.20 -8.17
CA ILE A 5 -5.46 4.37 -6.97
C ILE A 5 -6.14 3.04 -7.32
N GLN A 6 -5.85 1.98 -6.57
CA GLN A 6 -6.64 0.77 -6.61
C GLN A 6 -7.87 0.92 -5.71
N GLY A 7 -9.02 0.39 -6.17
CA GLY A 7 -10.29 0.41 -5.46
C GLY A 7 -11.15 1.64 -5.79
N GLU A 8 -12.18 1.83 -5.01
CA GLU A 8 -13.20 2.87 -5.19
C GLU A 8 -12.74 4.24 -4.62
N LEU A 9 -13.39 5.33 -5.08
CA LEU A 9 -13.30 6.60 -4.38
C LEU A 9 -13.80 6.42 -2.92
N GLY A 10 -13.19 7.14 -1.99
CA GLY A 10 -13.49 6.92 -0.57
C GLY A 10 -12.66 5.82 0.11
N SER A 11 -11.85 5.04 -0.63
CA SER A 11 -10.93 4.07 -0.05
C SER A 11 -9.80 4.72 0.75
N PHE A 12 -9.08 3.93 1.55
CA PHE A 12 -7.87 4.41 2.24
C PHE A 12 -6.77 4.85 1.26
N SER A 13 -6.70 4.26 0.06
CA SER A 13 -5.82 4.73 -1.01
C SER A 13 -6.21 6.13 -1.51
N HIS A 14 -7.52 6.44 -1.58
CA HIS A 14 -7.99 7.80 -1.89
C HIS A 14 -7.61 8.78 -0.77
N GLU A 15 -7.77 8.40 0.49
CA GLU A 15 -7.39 9.23 1.64
C GLU A 15 -5.89 9.51 1.64
N ALA A 16 -5.05 8.48 1.45
CA ALA A 16 -3.60 8.63 1.32
C ALA A 16 -3.20 9.53 0.14
N ALA A 17 -3.83 9.37 -1.03
CA ALA A 17 -3.56 10.20 -2.19
C ALA A 17 -3.85 11.69 -1.93
N ARG A 18 -4.96 12.00 -1.25
CA ARG A 18 -5.33 13.37 -0.87
C ARG A 18 -4.44 13.93 0.24
N ALA A 19 -3.98 13.11 1.17
CA ALA A 19 -3.03 13.53 2.21
C ALA A 19 -1.65 13.85 1.60
N MET A 20 -1.20 13.04 0.64
CA MET A 20 0.08 13.28 -0.04
C MET A 20 0.01 14.45 -1.03
N ILE A 21 -1.11 14.60 -1.75
CA ILE A 21 -1.31 15.61 -2.79
C ILE A 21 -2.74 16.17 -2.66
N PRO A 22 -2.95 17.23 -1.85
CA PRO A 22 -4.29 17.78 -1.57
C PRO A 22 -5.09 18.17 -2.81
N SER A 23 -4.44 18.62 -3.89
CA SER A 23 -5.06 19.01 -5.16
C SER A 23 -5.21 17.85 -6.17
N ALA A 24 -4.90 16.59 -5.78
CA ALA A 24 -4.94 15.45 -6.70
C ALA A 24 -6.35 15.23 -7.26
N LYS A 25 -6.46 15.05 -8.58
CA LYS A 25 -7.62 14.42 -9.21
C LYS A 25 -7.41 12.90 -9.15
N VAL A 26 -8.11 12.25 -8.23
CA VAL A 26 -7.97 10.81 -8.00
C VAL A 26 -8.74 10.04 -9.08
N VAL A 27 -8.08 9.03 -9.65
CA VAL A 27 -8.61 8.13 -10.69
C VAL A 27 -8.69 6.72 -10.13
N PRO A 28 -9.89 6.22 -9.80
CA PRO A 28 -10.04 4.86 -9.30
C PRO A 28 -9.80 3.83 -10.41
N CYS A 29 -9.20 2.70 -10.05
CA CYS A 29 -8.93 1.57 -10.93
C CYS A 29 -9.36 0.29 -10.24
N ALA A 30 -9.97 -0.64 -10.98
CA ALA A 30 -10.48 -1.88 -10.41
C ALA A 30 -9.36 -2.84 -9.97
N ARG A 31 -8.18 -2.80 -10.62
CA ARG A 31 -7.08 -3.73 -10.40
C ARG A 31 -5.74 -3.01 -10.26
N SER A 32 -4.84 -3.56 -9.46
CA SER A 32 -3.45 -3.08 -9.31
C SER A 32 -2.74 -2.96 -10.66
N LEU A 33 -2.88 -3.95 -11.53
CA LEU A 33 -2.26 -3.95 -12.85
C LEU A 33 -2.67 -2.71 -13.67
N GLU A 34 -3.95 -2.35 -13.63
CA GLU A 34 -4.47 -1.16 -14.34
C GLU A 34 -3.82 0.13 -13.80
N VAL A 35 -3.65 0.24 -12.47
CA VAL A 35 -2.98 1.38 -11.83
C VAL A 35 -1.58 1.58 -12.41
N PHE A 36 -0.77 0.52 -12.41
CA PHE A 36 0.61 0.55 -12.91
C PHE A 36 0.67 0.82 -14.43
N ASP A 37 -0.23 0.22 -15.21
CA ASP A 37 -0.29 0.41 -16.65
C ASP A 37 -0.68 1.85 -17.02
N ARG A 38 -1.58 2.49 -16.26
CA ARG A 38 -1.92 3.91 -16.45
C ARG A 38 -0.73 4.83 -16.17
N VAL A 39 0.07 4.55 -15.13
CA VAL A 39 1.32 5.28 -14.84
C VAL A 39 2.31 5.08 -15.99
N LYS A 40 2.56 3.83 -16.40
CA LYS A 40 3.49 3.50 -17.49
C LYS A 40 3.13 4.20 -18.80
N ARG A 41 1.83 4.26 -19.15
CA ARG A 41 1.34 4.92 -20.38
C ARG A 41 1.30 6.45 -20.26
N GLY A 42 1.54 7.02 -19.07
CA GLY A 42 1.45 8.47 -18.84
C GLY A 42 0.02 9.05 -18.91
N SER A 43 -1.02 8.20 -18.77
CA SER A 43 -2.41 8.64 -18.70
C SER A 43 -2.79 9.27 -17.36
N VAL A 44 -1.93 9.05 -16.36
CA VAL A 44 -1.92 9.69 -15.03
C VAL A 44 -0.51 10.15 -14.70
N ASP A 45 -0.38 11.14 -13.83
CA ASP A 45 0.92 11.71 -13.42
C ASP A 45 1.66 10.81 -12.42
N GLY A 46 0.93 9.91 -11.75
CA GLY A 46 1.46 8.96 -10.78
C GLY A 46 0.35 8.13 -10.18
N ALA A 47 0.71 7.28 -9.22
CA ALA A 47 -0.27 6.49 -8.47
C ALA A 47 0.11 6.40 -7.00
N VAL A 48 -0.90 6.27 -6.13
CA VAL A 48 -0.73 5.93 -4.72
C VAL A 48 -1.17 4.51 -4.51
N ILE A 49 -0.24 3.67 -4.04
CA ILE A 49 -0.43 2.23 -3.84
C ILE A 49 -0.14 1.84 -2.40
N PRO A 50 -0.98 1.01 -1.74
CA PRO A 50 -0.64 0.40 -0.46
C PRO A 50 0.47 -0.63 -0.65
N ILE A 51 1.46 -0.66 0.22
CA ILE A 51 2.57 -1.63 0.11
C ILE A 51 2.59 -2.61 1.28
N GLU A 52 2.14 -2.16 2.44
CA GLU A 52 2.18 -2.93 3.67
C GLU A 52 1.16 -2.39 4.68
N ASN A 53 0.48 -3.29 5.38
CA ASN A 53 -0.34 -2.96 6.54
C ASN A 53 0.26 -3.59 7.79
N SER A 54 0.30 -2.86 8.91
CA SER A 54 0.95 -3.31 10.15
C SER A 54 0.33 -4.56 10.79
N LEU A 55 -0.92 -4.90 10.43
CA LEU A 55 -1.65 -6.06 10.94
C LEU A 55 -1.84 -7.15 9.88
N ALA A 56 -2.10 -6.76 8.63
CA ALA A 56 -2.39 -7.69 7.54
C ALA A 56 -1.15 -8.08 6.71
N GLY A 57 -0.01 -7.40 6.92
CA GLY A 57 1.24 -7.69 6.20
C GLY A 57 1.34 -7.02 4.85
N SER A 58 2.19 -7.58 3.99
CA SER A 58 2.59 -7.01 2.71
C SER A 58 1.56 -7.20 1.60
N VAL A 59 1.41 -6.18 0.74
CA VAL A 59 0.62 -6.28 -0.50
C VAL A 59 1.50 -6.85 -1.61
N ALA A 60 1.60 -8.18 -1.64
CA ALA A 60 2.53 -8.94 -2.45
C ALA A 60 2.52 -8.59 -3.95
N GLU A 61 1.33 -8.38 -4.54
CA GLU A 61 1.16 -8.03 -5.96
C GLU A 61 1.86 -6.70 -6.31
N HIS A 62 1.87 -5.73 -5.40
CA HIS A 62 2.49 -4.44 -5.66
C HIS A 62 4.03 -4.52 -5.72
N PHE A 63 4.65 -5.41 -4.95
CA PHE A 63 6.09 -5.67 -5.07
C PHE A 63 6.44 -6.28 -6.44
N ASP A 64 5.65 -7.26 -6.90
CA ASP A 64 5.85 -7.88 -8.21
C ASP A 64 5.69 -6.85 -9.34
N LEU A 65 4.73 -5.93 -9.22
CA LEU A 65 4.51 -4.86 -10.19
C LEU A 65 5.61 -3.79 -10.15
N LEU A 66 6.10 -3.41 -8.97
CA LEU A 66 7.26 -2.51 -8.83
C LEU A 66 8.52 -3.10 -9.48
N LEU A 67 8.70 -4.42 -9.38
CA LEU A 67 9.83 -5.10 -10.02
C LEU A 67 9.71 -5.09 -11.55
N SER A 68 8.52 -5.43 -12.07
CA SER A 68 8.30 -5.71 -13.49
C SER A 68 7.94 -4.48 -14.33
N ARG A 69 7.60 -3.35 -13.72
CA ARG A 69 7.22 -2.12 -14.43
C ARG A 69 8.29 -1.05 -14.34
N ASP A 70 8.34 -0.18 -15.36
CA ASP A 70 9.22 0.99 -15.39
C ASP A 70 8.56 2.15 -14.65
N VAL A 71 8.56 2.03 -13.35
CA VAL A 71 8.06 3.02 -12.38
C VAL A 71 9.02 3.12 -11.21
N HIS A 72 9.03 4.25 -10.51
CA HIS A 72 9.85 4.44 -9.32
C HIS A 72 9.04 5.10 -8.19
N ILE A 73 9.48 4.83 -6.95
CA ILE A 73 8.91 5.40 -5.73
C ILE A 73 9.50 6.79 -5.53
N VAL A 74 8.63 7.79 -5.37
CA VAL A 74 9.03 9.18 -5.12
C VAL A 74 8.73 9.67 -3.71
N ARG A 75 7.80 9.02 -3.03
CA ARG A 75 7.39 9.38 -1.68
C ARG A 75 6.76 8.21 -0.95
N GLU A 76 6.93 8.16 0.36
CA GLU A 76 6.27 7.26 1.30
C GLU A 76 5.29 8.04 2.18
N PHE A 77 4.22 7.39 2.61
CA PHE A 77 3.26 7.93 3.54
C PHE A 77 2.67 6.82 4.41
N ARG A 78 2.55 7.06 5.71
CA ARG A 78 1.90 6.15 6.66
C ARG A 78 0.55 6.72 7.06
N LEU A 79 -0.52 5.99 6.76
CA LEU A 79 -1.88 6.35 7.11
C LEU A 79 -2.37 5.45 8.24
N ARG A 80 -2.88 6.04 9.32
CA ARG A 80 -3.61 5.29 10.32
C ARG A 80 -4.96 4.86 9.74
N ILE A 81 -5.27 3.57 9.84
CA ILE A 81 -6.52 3.00 9.34
C ILE A 81 -7.57 3.09 10.45
N VAL A 82 -8.62 3.86 10.20
CA VAL A 82 -9.76 4.03 11.11
C VAL A 82 -11.00 3.51 10.42
N HIS A 83 -11.52 2.38 10.91
CA HIS A 83 -12.73 1.79 10.38
C HIS A 83 -13.97 2.42 11.01
N ASN A 84 -14.96 2.71 10.18
CA ASN A 84 -16.24 3.26 10.63
C ASN A 84 -17.37 2.39 10.11
N LEU A 85 -18.39 2.17 10.92
CA LEU A 85 -19.65 1.56 10.51
C LEU A 85 -20.53 2.64 9.88
N ILE A 86 -20.79 2.52 8.60
CA ILE A 86 -21.47 3.53 7.77
C ILE A 86 -22.72 2.92 7.17
N ALA A 87 -23.85 3.60 7.29
CA ALA A 87 -25.14 3.14 6.78
C ALA A 87 -25.83 4.25 5.95
N PRO A 88 -26.87 3.93 5.18
CA PRO A 88 -27.68 4.93 4.51
C PRO A 88 -28.30 5.94 5.49
N PRO A 89 -28.62 7.16 5.05
CA PRO A 89 -29.42 8.11 5.83
C PRO A 89 -30.73 7.47 6.32
N GLY A 90 -31.09 7.72 7.57
CA GLY A 90 -32.27 7.13 8.19
C GLY A 90 -32.04 5.77 8.86
N ALA A 91 -31.02 5.03 8.55
CA ALA A 91 -30.67 3.79 9.23
C ALA A 91 -30.15 4.05 10.66
N THR A 92 -30.40 3.10 11.57
CA THR A 92 -29.94 3.15 12.96
C THR A 92 -29.33 1.81 13.37
N MET A 93 -28.47 1.79 14.40
CA MET A 93 -27.88 0.54 14.92
C MET A 93 -28.88 -0.57 15.22
N LYS A 94 -30.12 -0.22 15.59
CA LYS A 94 -31.18 -1.20 15.92
C LYS A 94 -31.65 -1.97 14.67
N ASN A 95 -31.59 -1.33 13.51
CA ASN A 95 -32.07 -1.90 12.25
C ASN A 95 -31.02 -2.77 11.57
N ILE A 96 -29.73 -2.46 11.77
CA ILE A 96 -28.64 -3.16 11.05
C ILE A 96 -28.61 -4.65 11.44
N ARG A 97 -28.49 -5.48 10.39
CA ARG A 97 -28.31 -6.93 10.45
C ARG A 97 -27.08 -7.39 9.67
N ARG A 98 -26.83 -6.80 8.49
CA ARG A 98 -25.74 -7.17 7.60
C ARG A 98 -24.69 -6.07 7.57
N VAL A 99 -23.40 -6.47 7.65
CA VAL A 99 -22.28 -5.54 7.63
C VAL A 99 -21.30 -5.96 6.55
N PHE A 100 -21.27 -5.19 5.46
CA PHE A 100 -20.44 -5.45 4.28
C PHE A 100 -19.07 -4.83 4.41
N SER A 101 -18.01 -5.55 4.07
CA SER A 101 -16.69 -4.98 3.84
C SER A 101 -15.73 -5.98 3.21
N HIS A 102 -14.53 -5.50 2.85
CA HIS A 102 -13.43 -6.38 2.48
C HIS A 102 -13.09 -7.33 3.64
N PRO A 103 -12.78 -8.61 3.38
CA PRO A 103 -12.50 -9.61 4.44
C PRO A 103 -11.50 -9.15 5.49
N VAL A 104 -10.40 -8.51 5.07
CA VAL A 104 -9.38 -7.97 5.99
C VAL A 104 -9.98 -6.94 6.95
N ALA A 105 -10.89 -6.07 6.49
CA ALA A 105 -11.52 -5.07 7.35
C ALA A 105 -12.54 -5.69 8.32
N LEU A 106 -13.25 -6.74 7.91
CA LEU A 106 -14.13 -7.52 8.80
C LEU A 106 -13.32 -8.20 9.89
N ASP A 107 -12.17 -8.80 9.55
CA ASP A 107 -11.25 -9.43 10.49
C ASP A 107 -10.62 -8.44 11.48
N GLN A 108 -10.44 -7.19 11.10
CA GLN A 108 -9.91 -6.12 11.95
C GLN A 108 -10.98 -5.50 12.88
N CYS A 109 -12.23 -5.94 12.78
CA CYS A 109 -13.37 -5.43 13.56
C CYS A 109 -14.16 -6.56 14.26
N ARG A 110 -13.50 -7.64 14.67
CA ARG A 110 -14.15 -8.82 15.31
C ARG A 110 -14.88 -8.47 16.59
N ASP A 111 -14.35 -7.56 17.38
CA ASP A 111 -14.96 -7.07 18.61
C ASP A 111 -16.34 -6.44 18.38
N LEU A 112 -16.55 -5.77 17.23
CA LEU A 112 -17.85 -5.25 16.86
C LEU A 112 -18.90 -6.36 16.77
N PHE A 113 -18.56 -7.46 16.09
CA PHE A 113 -19.45 -8.61 15.89
C PHE A 113 -19.66 -9.40 17.19
N ALA A 114 -18.61 -9.62 17.97
CA ALA A 114 -18.69 -10.32 19.25
C ALA A 114 -19.64 -9.61 20.24
N ARG A 115 -19.60 -8.28 20.28
CA ARG A 115 -20.48 -7.46 21.13
C ARG A 115 -21.89 -7.26 20.55
N ASN A 116 -22.10 -7.60 19.28
CA ASN A 116 -23.38 -7.44 18.59
C ASN A 116 -23.73 -8.70 17.78
N PRO A 117 -24.14 -9.81 18.42
CA PRO A 117 -24.37 -11.10 17.74
C PRO A 117 -25.45 -11.09 16.64
N LYS A 118 -26.21 -10.02 16.54
CA LYS A 118 -27.22 -9.82 15.49
C LYS A 118 -26.64 -9.29 14.18
N LEU A 119 -25.38 -8.82 14.19
CA LEU A 119 -24.69 -8.31 13.02
C LEU A 119 -24.00 -9.47 12.30
N GLU A 120 -24.35 -9.68 11.05
CA GLU A 120 -23.75 -10.67 10.18
C GLU A 120 -22.64 -10.02 9.33
N PRO A 121 -21.35 -10.48 9.41
CA PRO A 121 -20.31 -10.01 8.53
C PRO A 121 -20.50 -10.59 7.13
N VAL A 122 -20.56 -9.73 6.10
CA VAL A 122 -20.75 -10.12 4.71
C VAL A 122 -19.53 -9.68 3.89
N PRO A 123 -18.71 -10.59 3.35
CA PRO A 123 -17.58 -10.26 2.50
C PRO A 123 -18.00 -9.45 1.26
N PHE A 124 -17.21 -8.41 0.95
CA PHE A 124 -17.39 -7.57 -0.22
C PHE A 124 -16.05 -7.28 -0.88
N TYR A 125 -16.05 -6.89 -2.16
CA TYR A 125 -14.80 -6.74 -2.93
C TYR A 125 -13.92 -5.56 -2.49
N ASP A 126 -14.50 -4.52 -1.86
CA ASP A 126 -13.79 -3.29 -1.45
C ASP A 126 -14.49 -2.65 -0.24
N THR A 127 -13.71 -1.99 0.65
CA THR A 127 -14.26 -1.31 1.82
C THR A 127 -15.16 -0.14 1.45
N ALA A 128 -14.70 0.78 0.61
CA ALA A 128 -15.48 1.94 0.18
C ALA A 128 -16.62 1.52 -0.76
N GLY A 129 -16.39 0.50 -1.59
CA GLY A 129 -17.39 -0.13 -2.44
C GLY A 129 -18.57 -0.68 -1.65
N SER A 130 -18.34 -1.21 -0.45
CA SER A 130 -19.43 -1.68 0.43
C SER A 130 -20.34 -0.54 0.86
N VAL A 131 -19.76 0.62 1.21
CA VAL A 131 -20.55 1.82 1.56
C VAL A 131 -21.31 2.36 0.34
N LYS A 132 -20.63 2.43 -0.82
CA LYS A 132 -21.28 2.78 -2.08
C LYS A 132 -22.52 1.93 -2.35
N HIS A 133 -22.39 0.61 -2.19
CA HIS A 133 -23.47 -0.35 -2.41
C HIS A 133 -24.64 -0.11 -1.45
N VAL A 134 -24.41 -0.12 -0.12
CA VAL A 134 -25.49 -0.01 0.85
C VAL A 134 -26.23 1.33 0.77
N VAL A 135 -25.52 2.42 0.43
CA VAL A 135 -26.11 3.75 0.28
C VAL A 135 -26.90 3.86 -1.02
N ALA A 136 -26.34 3.41 -2.15
CA ALA A 136 -27.00 3.48 -3.46
C ALA A 136 -28.28 2.65 -3.52
N GLU A 137 -28.29 1.48 -2.88
CA GLU A 137 -29.45 0.59 -2.82
C GLU A 137 -30.43 0.97 -1.68
N GLY A 138 -30.10 1.96 -0.84
CA GLY A 138 -30.95 2.40 0.27
C GLY A 138 -31.20 1.31 1.33
N LEU A 139 -30.26 0.41 1.59
CA LEU A 139 -30.42 -0.75 2.46
C LEU A 139 -30.43 -0.33 3.93
N THR A 140 -31.62 -0.07 4.49
CA THR A 140 -31.78 0.41 5.88
C THR A 140 -31.45 -0.64 6.94
N ASP A 141 -31.36 -1.92 6.56
CA ASP A 141 -30.96 -3.06 7.40
C ASP A 141 -29.47 -3.42 7.25
N ALA A 142 -28.70 -2.67 6.46
CA ALA A 142 -27.31 -2.95 6.17
C ALA A 142 -26.39 -1.75 6.40
N ALA A 143 -25.10 -2.04 6.66
CA ALA A 143 -24.03 -1.05 6.80
C ALA A 143 -22.76 -1.53 6.08
N GLY A 144 -21.85 -0.59 5.77
CA GLY A 144 -20.51 -0.88 5.29
C GLY A 144 -19.46 -0.52 6.34
N ILE A 145 -18.33 -1.25 6.39
CA ILE A 145 -17.14 -0.84 7.14
C ILE A 145 -16.14 -0.21 6.18
N ALA A 146 -15.83 1.08 6.39
CA ALA A 146 -14.90 1.82 5.54
C ALA A 146 -14.28 3.04 6.25
N SER A 147 -13.50 3.82 5.51
CA SER A 147 -12.93 5.10 5.93
C SER A 147 -14.04 6.16 6.09
N ARG A 148 -13.76 7.23 6.83
CA ARG A 148 -14.63 8.42 6.88
C ARG A 148 -14.83 9.03 5.49
N ARG A 149 -13.81 8.97 4.65
CA ARG A 149 -13.87 9.48 3.26
C ARG A 149 -14.95 8.79 2.43
N ALA A 150 -15.19 7.49 2.65
CA ALA A 150 -16.28 6.78 1.95
C ALA A 150 -17.67 7.37 2.33
N CYS A 151 -17.86 7.70 3.61
CA CYS A 151 -19.09 8.38 4.06
C CYS A 151 -19.28 9.73 3.36
N GLU A 152 -18.22 10.53 3.26
CA GLU A 152 -18.26 11.84 2.59
C GLU A 152 -18.54 11.73 1.08
N VAL A 153 -17.97 10.73 0.42
CA VAL A 153 -18.11 10.53 -1.04
C VAL A 153 -19.49 10.00 -1.41
N TYR A 154 -20.05 9.10 -0.63
CA TYR A 154 -21.29 8.40 -0.98
C TYR A 154 -22.52 8.88 -0.22
N GLY A 155 -22.39 9.83 0.71
CA GLY A 155 -23.54 10.44 1.41
C GLY A 155 -24.13 9.58 2.51
N GLY A 156 -23.38 8.62 3.06
CA GLY A 156 -23.80 7.80 4.19
C GLY A 156 -23.80 8.54 5.54
N LYS A 157 -24.16 7.83 6.59
CA LYS A 157 -24.09 8.27 7.98
C LYS A 157 -23.20 7.32 8.79
N ILE A 158 -22.23 7.85 9.52
CA ILE A 158 -21.42 7.06 10.45
C ILE A 158 -22.28 6.73 11.68
N LEU A 159 -22.57 5.45 11.88
CA LEU A 159 -23.28 4.93 13.05
C LEU A 159 -22.33 4.73 14.23
N LYS A 160 -21.10 4.28 13.96
CA LYS A 160 -20.05 4.10 14.96
C LYS A 160 -18.68 4.33 14.31
N ALA A 161 -17.87 5.16 14.94
CA ALA A 161 -16.51 5.46 14.47
C ALA A 161 -15.47 4.68 15.25
N GLY A 162 -14.30 4.40 14.62
CA GLY A 162 -13.14 3.80 15.28
C GLY A 162 -13.45 2.42 15.83
N ILE A 163 -14.00 1.55 14.97
CA ILE A 163 -14.46 0.20 15.33
C ILE A 163 -13.39 -0.88 15.12
N GLU A 164 -12.19 -0.50 14.66
CA GLU A 164 -11.05 -1.40 14.59
C GLU A 164 -10.63 -1.91 15.98
N ASP A 165 -10.28 -3.18 16.08
CA ASP A 165 -9.89 -3.84 17.35
C ASP A 165 -8.53 -3.34 17.84
N ASP A 166 -7.55 -3.10 16.95
CA ASP A 166 -6.24 -2.51 17.28
C ASP A 166 -6.10 -1.10 16.67
N LYS A 167 -5.93 -0.10 17.55
CA LYS A 167 -5.72 1.30 17.15
C LYS A 167 -4.36 1.56 16.50
N ARG A 168 -3.43 0.61 16.56
CA ARG A 168 -2.11 0.65 15.91
C ARG A 168 -2.15 0.07 14.49
N ASN A 169 -3.29 0.16 13.84
CA ASN A 169 -3.48 -0.23 12.45
C ASN A 169 -3.00 0.90 11.52
N PHE A 170 -1.89 0.67 10.84
CA PHE A 170 -1.31 1.60 9.88
C PHE A 170 -1.09 0.92 8.54
N THR A 171 -1.36 1.64 7.45
CA THR A 171 -0.97 1.21 6.11
C THR A 171 0.08 2.16 5.56
N ARG A 172 1.15 1.57 5.04
CA ARG A 172 2.22 2.26 4.33
C ARG A 172 1.86 2.33 2.85
N PHE A 173 1.92 3.52 2.29
CA PHE A 173 1.65 3.81 0.88
C PHE A 173 2.88 4.36 0.20
N PHE A 174 3.04 4.04 -1.09
CA PHE A 174 3.99 4.68 -1.98
C PHE A 174 3.27 5.54 -3.01
N LEU A 175 3.81 6.74 -3.25
CA LEU A 175 3.56 7.48 -4.47
C LEU A 175 4.58 7.01 -5.50
N ILE A 176 4.12 6.48 -6.62
CA ILE A 176 4.95 6.04 -7.73
C ILE A 176 4.74 6.92 -8.96
N GLN A 177 5.80 7.09 -9.75
CA GLN A 177 5.79 7.82 -11.02
C GLN A 177 6.46 6.99 -12.12
N ARG A 178 6.25 7.43 -13.38
CA ARG A 178 6.80 6.79 -14.58
C ARG A 178 8.32 6.99 -14.68
N GLY A 179 8.97 5.99 -15.24
CA GLY A 179 10.37 5.99 -15.64
C GLY A 179 11.32 5.50 -14.55
N PRO A 180 12.57 5.26 -14.92
CA PRO A 180 13.60 4.84 -13.99
C PRO A 180 14.05 6.01 -13.12
N ILE A 181 14.61 5.68 -11.98
CA ILE A 181 15.35 6.64 -11.18
C ILE A 181 16.60 7.01 -11.99
N HIS A 182 16.73 8.27 -12.35
CA HIS A 182 17.96 8.77 -12.94
C HIS A 182 19.02 8.88 -11.84
N GLN A 183 19.80 7.82 -11.63
CA GLN A 183 20.98 7.86 -10.76
C GLN A 183 21.89 9.01 -11.23
N GLY A 184 22.10 9.99 -10.36
CA GLY A 184 22.99 11.13 -10.60
C GLY A 184 22.37 12.38 -11.24
N LYS A 185 21.10 12.37 -11.69
CA LYS A 185 20.39 13.57 -12.21
C LYS A 185 19.09 13.92 -11.48
N ALA A 186 18.49 13.01 -10.74
CA ALA A 186 17.55 13.44 -9.74
C ALA A 186 18.41 14.21 -8.70
N ARG A 187 18.24 15.52 -8.62
CA ARG A 187 18.46 16.19 -7.35
C ARG A 187 17.77 15.29 -6.34
N ALA A 188 18.59 14.51 -5.60
CA ALA A 188 18.07 13.74 -4.49
C ALA A 188 17.11 14.67 -3.79
N LEU A 189 15.84 14.29 -3.63
CA LEU A 189 14.88 15.15 -2.95
C LEU A 189 15.59 15.60 -1.70
N ALA A 190 15.77 16.91 -1.51
CA ALA A 190 16.56 17.44 -0.42
C ALA A 190 16.06 16.77 0.87
N GLY A 191 16.92 15.98 1.54
CA GLY A 191 16.56 15.18 2.70
C GLY A 191 16.05 13.75 2.43
N ALA A 192 16.28 13.17 1.25
CA ALA A 192 16.06 11.74 1.04
C ALA A 192 16.99 10.92 1.97
N ASN A 193 16.39 10.03 2.75
CA ASN A 193 17.08 9.24 3.77
C ASN A 193 16.71 7.75 3.71
N LYS A 194 16.00 7.33 2.66
CA LYS A 194 15.56 5.94 2.47
C LYS A 194 15.67 5.53 1.01
N THR A 195 16.15 4.30 0.79
CA THR A 195 16.26 3.69 -0.53
C THR A 195 15.60 2.32 -0.51
N SER A 196 14.61 2.10 -1.40
CA SER A 196 14.03 0.77 -1.63
C SER A 196 14.71 0.09 -2.79
N VAL A 197 15.10 -1.17 -2.60
CA VAL A 197 15.84 -1.98 -3.58
C VAL A 197 15.21 -3.36 -3.71
N ALA A 198 15.16 -3.88 -4.93
CA ALA A 198 14.90 -5.28 -5.20
C ALA A 198 16.18 -5.94 -5.73
N PHE A 199 16.51 -7.12 -5.24
CA PHE A 199 17.62 -7.92 -5.77
C PHE A 199 17.27 -9.40 -5.77
N SER A 200 17.88 -10.16 -6.67
CA SER A 200 17.79 -11.62 -6.68
C SER A 200 19.16 -12.24 -6.54
N THR A 201 19.24 -13.39 -5.91
CA THR A 201 20.48 -14.12 -5.72
C THR A 201 20.27 -15.59 -6.02
N LYS A 202 21.33 -16.28 -6.42
CA LYS A 202 21.32 -17.74 -6.62
C LYS A 202 20.88 -18.45 -5.34
N ASN A 203 20.12 -19.52 -5.48
CA ASN A 203 19.71 -20.35 -4.34
C ASN A 203 20.85 -21.30 -3.90
N ILE A 204 21.88 -20.73 -3.30
CA ILE A 204 23.04 -21.45 -2.76
C ILE A 204 23.26 -21.06 -1.29
N PRO A 205 23.88 -21.93 -0.47
CA PRO A 205 24.18 -21.62 0.93
C PRO A 205 24.97 -20.32 1.08
N GLY A 206 24.51 -19.45 2.00
CA GLY A 206 25.16 -18.19 2.30
C GLY A 206 24.92 -17.04 1.33
N ALA A 207 24.18 -17.22 0.22
CA ALA A 207 23.95 -16.16 -0.77
C ALA A 207 23.26 -14.94 -0.18
N LEU A 208 22.18 -15.11 0.57
CA LEU A 208 21.49 -14.01 1.26
C LEU A 208 22.40 -13.34 2.29
N PHE A 209 23.15 -14.11 3.10
CA PHE A 209 24.10 -13.57 4.06
C PHE A 209 25.13 -12.66 3.37
N LYS A 210 25.76 -13.12 2.28
CA LYS A 210 26.70 -12.32 1.49
C LYS A 210 26.06 -11.04 0.96
N SER A 211 24.82 -11.11 0.47
CA SER A 211 24.09 -9.95 -0.03
C SER A 211 23.80 -8.92 1.07
N LEU A 212 23.42 -9.38 2.27
CA LEU A 212 23.14 -8.49 3.40
C LEU A 212 24.42 -7.94 4.06
N SER A 213 25.52 -8.68 4.03
CA SER A 213 26.81 -8.22 4.57
C SER A 213 27.34 -6.97 3.86
N VAL A 214 26.98 -6.76 2.61
CA VAL A 214 27.33 -5.55 1.85
C VAL A 214 26.87 -4.28 2.57
N PHE A 215 25.71 -4.31 3.20
CA PHE A 215 25.14 -3.21 3.96
C PHE A 215 25.68 -3.16 5.38
N ALA A 216 25.74 -4.30 6.04
CA ALA A 216 26.22 -4.41 7.43
C ALA A 216 27.68 -3.90 7.58
N LEU A 217 28.58 -4.23 6.63
CA LEU A 217 29.98 -3.78 6.63
C LEU A 217 30.13 -2.26 6.36
N ARG A 218 29.04 -1.55 6.07
CA ARG A 218 29.00 -0.10 5.84
C ARG A 218 28.10 0.62 6.83
N ASP A 219 27.69 -0.06 7.92
CA ASP A 219 26.77 0.48 8.93
C ASP A 219 25.48 1.03 8.33
N ILE A 220 24.94 0.36 7.28
CA ILE A 220 23.66 0.70 6.65
C ILE A 220 22.56 -0.17 7.25
N SER A 221 21.68 0.45 8.02
CA SER A 221 20.51 -0.21 8.60
C SER A 221 19.44 -0.50 7.57
N LEU A 222 18.74 -1.63 7.76
CA LEU A 222 17.58 -2.03 6.99
C LEU A 222 16.32 -1.89 7.85
N SER A 223 15.27 -1.27 7.32
CA SER A 223 13.96 -1.20 7.99
C SER A 223 12.95 -2.22 7.47
N LYS A 224 13.27 -2.89 6.36
CA LYS A 224 12.44 -3.94 5.76
C LYS A 224 13.31 -4.96 5.03
N ILE A 225 12.89 -6.21 5.12
CA ILE A 225 13.28 -7.29 4.21
C ILE A 225 12.05 -8.16 3.93
N GLU A 226 11.78 -8.40 2.66
CA GLU A 226 10.68 -9.23 2.18
C GLU A 226 11.20 -10.14 1.09
N SER A 227 10.92 -11.45 1.15
CA SER A 227 11.27 -12.40 0.10
C SER A 227 10.03 -12.79 -0.70
N ARG A 228 10.17 -12.82 -2.03
CA ARG A 228 9.11 -13.23 -2.95
C ARG A 228 9.64 -14.26 -3.94
N PRO A 229 8.89 -15.33 -4.24
CA PRO A 229 9.24 -16.22 -5.35
C PRO A 229 9.35 -15.44 -6.66
N MET A 230 10.41 -15.71 -7.44
CA MET A 230 10.59 -15.11 -8.75
C MET A 230 9.65 -15.76 -9.76
N ARG A 231 8.80 -14.97 -10.42
CA ARG A 231 7.89 -15.48 -11.43
C ARG A 231 8.68 -16.08 -12.62
N GLY A 232 8.31 -17.28 -13.04
CA GLY A 232 8.95 -17.98 -14.15
C GLY A 232 10.28 -18.68 -13.81
N ARG A 233 10.73 -18.62 -12.55
CA ARG A 233 11.93 -19.30 -12.06
C ARG A 233 11.64 -20.00 -10.73
N PRO A 234 11.19 -21.27 -10.78
CA PRO A 234 10.88 -22.02 -9.57
C PRO A 234 12.10 -22.09 -8.62
N TRP A 235 11.82 -21.88 -7.33
CA TRP A 235 12.82 -21.92 -6.25
C TRP A 235 13.88 -20.80 -6.26
N GLU A 236 13.75 -19.80 -7.16
CA GLU A 236 14.49 -18.54 -7.08
C GLU A 236 13.66 -17.47 -6.36
N TYR A 237 14.35 -16.55 -5.67
CA TYR A 237 13.69 -15.53 -4.86
C TYR A 237 14.21 -14.14 -5.22
N VAL A 238 13.29 -13.17 -5.16
CA VAL A 238 13.61 -11.75 -5.15
C VAL A 238 13.44 -11.24 -3.73
N PHE A 239 14.43 -10.48 -3.28
CA PHE A 239 14.40 -9.82 -1.98
C PHE A 239 14.13 -8.33 -2.18
N PHE A 240 13.17 -7.80 -1.43
CA PHE A 240 12.88 -6.38 -1.37
C PHE A 240 13.36 -5.86 -0.03
N ILE A 241 14.22 -4.86 -0.06
CA ILE A 241 14.80 -4.26 1.15
C ILE A 241 14.63 -2.74 1.13
N ASP A 242 14.51 -2.17 2.32
CA ASP A 242 14.54 -0.73 2.53
C ASP A 242 15.78 -0.36 3.34
N LEU A 243 16.70 0.37 2.73
CA LEU A 243 17.88 0.94 3.36
C LEU A 243 17.49 2.25 4.04
N LEU A 244 17.86 2.45 5.30
CA LEU A 244 17.72 3.73 6.01
C LEU A 244 18.85 4.68 5.60
N ARG A 245 19.00 4.88 4.29
CA ARG A 245 20.00 5.76 3.68
C ARG A 245 19.53 6.27 2.32
N GLY A 246 19.85 7.51 2.02
CA GLY A 246 19.58 8.13 0.72
C GLY A 246 20.65 7.85 -0.32
N ASP A 247 20.79 8.75 -1.32
CA ASP A 247 21.78 8.65 -2.39
C ASP A 247 23.12 9.29 -1.95
N ASP A 248 23.82 8.63 -1.05
CA ASP A 248 25.18 9.00 -0.66
C ASP A 248 26.23 8.02 -1.21
N GLU A 249 27.51 8.33 -1.01
CA GLU A 249 28.61 7.49 -1.49
C GLU A 249 28.57 6.08 -0.88
N GLY A 250 28.25 5.96 0.42
CA GLY A 250 28.15 4.67 1.11
C GLY A 250 27.09 3.77 0.51
N SER A 251 25.87 4.32 0.24
CA SER A 251 24.80 3.55 -0.38
C SER A 251 25.10 3.21 -1.84
N ARG A 252 25.70 4.12 -2.63
CA ARG A 252 26.12 3.81 -4.00
C ARG A 252 27.18 2.71 -4.05
N ASN A 253 28.18 2.73 -3.16
CA ASN A 253 29.20 1.70 -3.07
C ASN A 253 28.61 0.35 -2.61
N ALA A 254 27.65 0.35 -1.68
CA ALA A 254 26.93 -0.84 -1.27
C ALA A 254 26.14 -1.46 -2.44
N LEU A 255 25.38 -0.65 -3.16
CA LEU A 255 24.59 -1.11 -4.31
C LEU A 255 25.44 -1.63 -5.46
N ARG A 256 26.63 -1.02 -5.70
CA ARG A 256 27.60 -1.53 -6.68
C ARG A 256 28.09 -2.91 -6.29
N HIS A 257 28.56 -3.06 -5.05
CA HIS A 257 29.03 -4.35 -4.52
C HIS A 257 27.91 -5.41 -4.55
N LEU A 258 26.65 -5.03 -4.20
CA LEU A 258 25.52 -5.94 -4.32
C LEU A 258 25.36 -6.43 -5.77
N GLY A 259 25.50 -5.55 -6.76
CA GLY A 259 25.43 -5.90 -8.19
C GLY A 259 26.53 -6.86 -8.67
N GLU A 260 27.69 -6.86 -8.01
CA GLU A 260 28.80 -7.77 -8.33
C GLU A 260 28.53 -9.22 -7.86
N ILE A 261 27.69 -9.40 -6.83
CA ILE A 261 27.45 -10.71 -6.17
C ILE A 261 26.03 -11.24 -6.33
N THR A 262 25.17 -10.52 -7.07
CA THR A 262 23.75 -10.88 -7.26
C THR A 262 23.38 -10.86 -8.74
N ASP A 263 22.32 -11.60 -9.11
CA ASP A 263 21.90 -11.73 -10.51
C ASP A 263 21.10 -10.54 -11.02
N LEU A 264 20.45 -9.80 -10.11
CA LEU A 264 19.63 -8.64 -10.41
C LEU A 264 19.69 -7.65 -9.24
N VAL A 265 19.86 -6.38 -9.56
CA VAL A 265 19.63 -5.27 -8.61
C VAL A 265 18.79 -4.21 -9.32
N LYS A 266 17.66 -3.85 -8.71
CA LYS A 266 16.81 -2.74 -9.15
C LYS A 266 16.57 -1.79 -7.99
N VAL A 267 17.04 -0.55 -8.09
CA VAL A 267 16.62 0.52 -7.18
C VAL A 267 15.20 0.90 -7.53
N LEU A 268 14.27 0.78 -6.58
CA LEU A 268 12.85 1.05 -6.76
C LEU A 268 12.51 2.51 -6.44
N GLY A 269 13.28 3.16 -5.57
CA GLY A 269 13.10 4.55 -5.20
C GLY A 269 14.12 5.02 -4.19
N ILE A 270 14.40 6.33 -4.22
CA ILE A 270 15.19 7.06 -3.23
C ILE A 270 14.33 8.23 -2.78
N TYR A 271 13.94 8.26 -1.52
CA TYR A 271 12.92 9.18 -1.03
C TYR A 271 13.10 9.48 0.46
N ARG A 272 12.28 10.39 0.98
CA ARG A 272 12.24 10.68 2.41
C ARG A 272 11.29 9.70 3.11
N GLU A 273 11.75 9.11 4.21
CA GLU A 273 10.93 8.30 5.11
C GLU A 273 9.76 9.12 5.68
N ALA A 274 8.57 8.45 5.86
CA ALA A 274 7.36 9.05 6.42
C ALA A 274 7.37 9.08 7.95
#